data_ac711a41dbb039bc79de5214cfda65c5
#
_entry.id   ac711a41dbb039bc79de5214cfda65c5
#
_cell.length_a   1.000
_cell.length_b   1.000
_cell.length_c   1.000
_cell.angle_alpha   90.00
_cell.angle_beta   90.00
_cell.angle_gamma   90.00
#
_symmetry.space_group_name_H-M   'P 1'
#
loop_
_entity.id
_entity.type
_entity.pdbx_description
1 polymer ?
#
loop_
_entity_poly.entity_id
_entity_poly.type
_entity_poly.pdbx_seq_one_letter_code
_entity_poly.pdbx_strand_id
1 'polypeptide(L)'
;DTDRSRGLGDVYKRQLLYSKDINAIYHDNIGLYRTEQFVNDGGAGNARPYYNGYYSDREGNQKAANHVVMLRNTSKGHSLYTTFQLQKNFVDGILKGLYLNGSYSFGQSRGVTDGTSSVATSAWKYRAALDGNAEEVGYTAGSFDGRLLLSASYTANWSKYAATSFGLIYQRYRPFRYSYCYNGDANGDSQFSNDLMYIPANFDEVKDHLLPGDFDSQEDAWKAMNAFIEQDPYLSKHRGEYAERNGAVAPFANQLDLSVSHDIK
;
A
#
# COMPACT_ATOMS: atom_id res chain seq x y z
N ASP A 1 8.71 22.91 -31.63
CA ASP A 1 8.37 23.88 -30.54
C ASP A 1 9.44 23.90 -29.41
N THR A 2 10.68 23.63 -29.77
CA THR A 2 11.82 23.59 -28.83
C THR A 2 12.58 24.92 -28.73
N ASP A 3 12.24 25.91 -29.54
CA ASP A 3 13.00 27.16 -29.60
C ASP A 3 12.52 28.29 -28.66
N ARG A 4 11.42 28.07 -27.94
CA ARG A 4 10.89 29.05 -26.95
C ARG A 4 11.51 28.92 -25.55
N SER A 5 12.29 27.92 -25.26
CA SER A 5 12.86 27.68 -23.91
C SER A 5 14.27 28.25 -23.72
N ARG A 6 14.89 28.89 -24.72
CA ARG A 6 16.25 29.43 -24.61
C ARG A 6 16.40 30.73 -23.81
N GLY A 7 15.30 31.27 -23.28
CA GLY A 7 15.35 32.53 -22.52
C GLY A 7 14.79 32.50 -21.11
N LEU A 8 14.14 31.42 -20.69
CA LEU A 8 13.48 31.33 -19.39
C LEU A 8 14.12 30.18 -18.62
N GLY A 9 14.98 30.47 -17.64
CA GLY A 9 15.58 29.49 -16.74
C GLY A 9 14.60 28.70 -15.85
N ASP A 10 13.31 28.80 -16.16
CA ASP A 10 12.21 28.25 -15.37
C ASP A 10 11.43 27.21 -16.19
N VAL A 11 11.22 26.04 -15.61
CA VAL A 11 10.41 24.98 -16.21
C VAL A 11 9.28 24.58 -15.26
N TYR A 12 8.05 24.62 -15.78
CA TYR A 12 6.86 24.12 -15.09
C TYR A 12 6.38 22.87 -15.81
N LYS A 13 6.21 21.78 -15.10
CA LYS A 13 5.73 20.54 -15.67
C LYS A 13 4.53 20.03 -14.86
N ARG A 14 3.46 19.68 -15.56
CA ARG A 14 2.31 18.95 -15.03
C ARG A 14 2.17 17.65 -15.80
N GLN A 15 1.99 16.57 -15.10
CA GLN A 15 1.78 15.27 -15.71
C GLN A 15 0.59 14.60 -15.04
N LEU A 16 -0.31 14.05 -15.84
CA LEU A 16 -1.38 13.15 -15.44
C LEU A 16 -1.19 11.84 -16.21
N LEU A 17 -1.13 10.74 -15.49
CA LEU A 17 -1.03 9.41 -16.06
C LEU A 17 -2.21 8.58 -15.57
N TYR A 18 -3.03 8.12 -16.49
CA TYR A 18 -4.10 7.15 -16.22
C TYR A 18 -3.82 5.87 -16.98
N SER A 19 -3.93 4.75 -16.29
CA SER A 19 -3.82 3.41 -16.88
C SER A 19 -5.02 2.57 -16.44
N LYS A 20 -5.53 1.76 -17.35
CA LYS A 20 -6.63 0.82 -17.12
C LYS A 20 -6.17 -0.60 -17.46
N ASP A 21 -6.41 -1.53 -16.56
CA ASP A 21 -6.15 -2.94 -16.81
C ASP A 21 -7.21 -3.49 -17.77
N ILE A 22 -6.75 -4.20 -18.80
CA ILE A 22 -7.62 -4.84 -19.80
C ILE A 22 -7.59 -6.36 -19.61
N ASN A 23 -6.40 -6.94 -19.43
CA ASN A 23 -6.16 -8.36 -19.21
C ASN A 23 -5.13 -8.57 -18.10
N ALA A 24 -5.37 -7.95 -16.93
CA ALA A 24 -4.56 -8.23 -15.75
C ALA A 24 -4.77 -9.67 -15.28
N ILE A 25 -3.78 -10.21 -14.59
CA ILE A 25 -3.84 -11.59 -14.07
C ILE A 25 -4.37 -11.53 -12.64
N TYR A 26 -5.28 -12.45 -12.32
CA TYR A 26 -5.59 -12.79 -10.94
C TYR A 26 -5.48 -14.31 -10.71
N HIS A 27 -5.41 -14.68 -9.44
CA HIS A 27 -5.15 -16.05 -9.00
C HIS A 27 -6.43 -16.62 -8.39
N ASP A 28 -6.89 -17.76 -8.91
CA ASP A 28 -8.07 -18.49 -8.49
C ASP A 28 -7.65 -19.89 -8.00
N ASN A 29 -7.86 -20.17 -6.72
CA ASN A 29 -7.51 -21.46 -6.14
C ASN A 29 -8.66 -22.46 -6.31
N ILE A 30 -8.64 -23.18 -7.39
CA ILE A 30 -9.64 -24.21 -7.71
C ILE A 30 -9.49 -25.49 -6.87
N GLY A 31 -8.43 -25.61 -6.06
CA GLY A 31 -8.25 -26.71 -5.11
C GLY A 31 -9.02 -26.51 -3.80
N LEU A 32 -9.67 -25.36 -3.61
CA LEU A 32 -10.50 -25.09 -2.46
C LEU A 32 -11.98 -25.21 -2.80
N TYR A 33 -12.73 -25.78 -1.88
CA TYR A 33 -14.18 -25.85 -1.98
C TYR A 33 -14.82 -24.77 -1.11
N ARG A 34 -15.54 -23.84 -1.73
CA ARG A 34 -16.36 -22.86 -1.03
C ARG A 34 -17.60 -23.55 -0.50
N THR A 35 -17.84 -23.47 0.78
CA THR A 35 -19.03 -24.02 1.44
C THR A 35 -20.23 -23.07 1.27
N GLU A 36 -21.41 -23.52 1.67
CA GLU A 36 -22.59 -22.66 1.81
C GLU A 36 -22.58 -21.84 3.10
N GLN A 37 -21.58 -22.06 3.96
CA GLN A 37 -21.42 -21.38 5.23
C GLN A 37 -20.71 -20.04 5.06
N PHE A 38 -20.98 -19.13 5.98
CA PHE A 38 -20.34 -17.85 6.09
C PHE A 38 -19.86 -17.65 7.52
N VAL A 39 -18.71 -17.04 7.67
CA VAL A 39 -18.21 -16.58 8.96
C VAL A 39 -18.74 -15.18 9.20
N ASN A 40 -19.52 -15.02 10.25
CA ASN A 40 -20.01 -13.71 10.66
C ASN A 40 -19.11 -13.18 11.77
N ASP A 41 -18.09 -12.44 11.41
CA ASP A 41 -17.12 -11.83 12.30
C ASP A 41 -17.38 -10.34 12.55
N GLY A 42 -18.53 -9.84 12.11
CA GLY A 42 -18.86 -8.43 12.21
C GLY A 42 -20.35 -8.06 12.19
N GLY A 43 -21.22 -8.97 12.59
CA GLY A 43 -22.67 -8.68 12.61
C GLY A 43 -23.42 -9.00 11.32
N ALA A 44 -24.73 -8.90 11.35
CA ALA A 44 -25.60 -9.31 10.25
C ALA A 44 -25.30 -8.55 8.95
N GLY A 45 -24.99 -9.26 7.88
CA GLY A 45 -24.67 -8.70 6.56
C GLY A 45 -23.17 -8.54 6.26
N ASN A 46 -22.31 -8.74 7.24
CA ASN A 46 -20.85 -8.65 7.09
C ASN A 46 -20.18 -10.03 7.15
N ALA A 47 -20.70 -10.97 6.38
CA ALA A 47 -20.22 -12.34 6.39
C ALA A 47 -19.18 -12.57 5.29
N ARG A 48 -18.04 -13.20 5.67
CA ARG A 48 -17.09 -13.70 4.70
C ARG A 48 -17.43 -15.13 4.29
N PRO A 49 -17.12 -15.56 3.06
CA PRO A 49 -17.32 -16.93 2.65
C PRO A 49 -16.38 -17.86 3.43
N TYR A 50 -16.88 -19.06 3.75
CA TYR A 50 -16.09 -20.10 4.42
C TYR A 50 -15.66 -21.18 3.43
N TYR A 51 -14.42 -21.62 3.55
CA TYR A 51 -13.82 -22.64 2.70
C TYR A 51 -13.54 -23.92 3.47
N ASN A 52 -13.58 -25.05 2.79
CA ASN A 52 -13.09 -26.32 3.34
C ASN A 52 -11.65 -26.55 2.90
N GLY A 53 -10.74 -25.78 3.50
CA GLY A 53 -9.30 -25.82 3.26
C GLY A 53 -8.56 -26.92 4.05
N TYR A 54 -9.29 -27.72 4.82
CA TYR A 54 -8.74 -28.81 5.61
C TYR A 54 -9.47 -30.12 5.33
N TYR A 55 -8.74 -31.23 5.42
CA TYR A 55 -9.30 -32.58 5.37
C TYR A 55 -8.64 -33.47 6.43
N SER A 56 -9.33 -34.52 6.86
CA SER A 56 -8.74 -35.53 7.73
C SER A 56 -8.13 -36.65 6.89
N ASP A 57 -6.88 -37.00 7.19
CA ASP A 57 -6.25 -38.19 6.62
C ASP A 57 -6.85 -39.46 7.19
N ARG A 58 -6.34 -40.64 6.77
CA ARG A 58 -6.86 -41.93 7.22
C ARG A 58 -6.62 -42.20 8.71
N GLU A 59 -5.64 -41.54 9.30
CA GLU A 59 -5.33 -41.60 10.72
C GLU A 59 -6.10 -40.57 11.55
N GLY A 60 -6.92 -39.72 10.92
CA GLY A 60 -7.72 -38.68 11.59
C GLY A 60 -6.99 -37.37 11.84
N ASN A 61 -5.75 -37.20 11.32
CA ASN A 61 -5.04 -35.93 11.44
C ASN A 61 -5.57 -34.92 10.44
N GLN A 62 -5.72 -33.67 10.87
CA GLN A 62 -6.04 -32.57 9.96
C GLN A 62 -4.85 -32.22 9.06
N LYS A 63 -5.12 -32.14 7.78
CA LYS A 63 -4.17 -31.71 6.74
C LYS A 63 -4.76 -30.55 5.97
N ALA A 64 -3.91 -29.60 5.59
CA ALA A 64 -4.30 -28.54 4.66
C ALA A 64 -4.61 -29.10 3.28
N ALA A 65 -5.64 -28.55 2.62
CA ALA A 65 -5.96 -28.93 1.25
C ALA A 65 -4.82 -28.54 0.30
N ASN A 66 -4.68 -29.33 -0.77
CA ASN A 66 -3.74 -29.01 -1.83
C ASN A 66 -4.22 -27.78 -2.61
N HIS A 67 -3.37 -26.78 -2.70
CA HIS A 67 -3.66 -25.58 -3.49
C HIS A 67 -3.38 -25.84 -4.97
N VAL A 68 -4.39 -25.64 -5.80
CA VAL A 68 -4.28 -25.65 -7.25
C VAL A 68 -4.68 -24.29 -7.77
N VAL A 69 -3.69 -23.42 -7.95
CA VAL A 69 -3.93 -22.03 -8.34
C VAL A 69 -3.87 -21.89 -9.84
N MET A 70 -5.00 -21.48 -10.41
CA MET A 70 -5.16 -21.17 -11.82
C MET A 70 -5.02 -19.66 -12.05
N LEU A 71 -4.33 -19.30 -13.12
CA LEU A 71 -4.25 -17.92 -13.59
C LEU A 71 -5.44 -17.60 -14.45
N ARG A 72 -6.14 -16.53 -14.16
CA ARG A 72 -7.27 -16.00 -14.92
C ARG A 72 -7.04 -14.54 -15.31
N ASN A 73 -7.77 -14.06 -16.29
CA ASN A 73 -7.73 -12.66 -16.71
C ASN A 73 -8.85 -11.85 -16.05
N THR A 74 -8.55 -10.61 -15.71
CA THR A 74 -9.51 -9.63 -15.22
C THR A 74 -9.31 -8.29 -15.92
N SER A 75 -10.39 -7.55 -16.11
CA SER A 75 -10.36 -6.15 -16.56
C SER A 75 -10.52 -5.16 -15.40
N LYS A 76 -10.54 -5.66 -14.15
CA LYS A 76 -10.62 -4.84 -12.96
C LYS A 76 -9.24 -4.33 -12.61
N GLY A 77 -9.16 -3.05 -12.32
CA GLY A 77 -7.93 -2.37 -11.96
C GLY A 77 -7.70 -1.13 -12.79
N HIS A 78 -7.06 -0.14 -12.17
CA HIS A 78 -6.67 1.11 -12.80
C HIS A 78 -5.61 1.81 -11.95
N SER A 79 -4.88 2.73 -12.56
CA SER A 79 -4.02 3.64 -11.83
C SER A 79 -4.17 5.07 -12.32
N LEU A 80 -4.01 6.02 -11.41
CA LEU A 80 -4.03 7.45 -11.69
C LEU A 80 -2.89 8.10 -10.90
N TYR A 81 -1.96 8.73 -11.60
CA TYR A 81 -0.84 9.45 -11.00
C TYR A 81 -0.78 10.88 -11.51
N THR A 82 -0.49 11.79 -10.61
CA THR A 82 -0.34 13.21 -10.91
C THR A 82 0.99 13.71 -10.37
N THR A 83 1.71 14.48 -11.17
CA THR A 83 2.98 15.08 -10.77
C THR A 83 2.98 16.56 -11.17
N PHE A 84 3.39 17.42 -10.24
CA PHE A 84 3.72 18.81 -10.44
C PHE A 84 5.21 18.99 -10.21
N GLN A 85 5.89 19.68 -11.11
CA GLN A 85 7.31 19.99 -11.00
C GLN A 85 7.58 21.43 -11.34
N LEU A 86 8.43 22.05 -10.53
CA LEU A 86 8.99 23.38 -10.75
C LEU A 86 10.51 23.26 -10.75
N GLN A 87 11.14 23.92 -11.71
CA GLN A 87 12.59 23.90 -11.86
C GLN A 87 13.08 25.28 -12.21
N LYS A 88 14.13 25.74 -11.55
CA LYS A 88 14.77 27.02 -11.82
C LYS A 88 16.28 26.89 -11.84
N ASN A 89 16.89 27.42 -12.88
CA ASN A 89 18.34 27.56 -12.99
C ASN A 89 18.71 29.06 -13.01
N PHE A 90 19.50 29.48 -12.06
CA PHE A 90 19.97 30.86 -11.98
C PHE A 90 21.28 31.02 -12.76
N VAL A 91 21.19 31.59 -13.96
CA VAL A 91 22.31 31.74 -14.88
C VAL A 91 23.06 33.06 -14.73
N ASP A 92 22.47 34.04 -14.03
CA ASP A 92 23.02 35.37 -13.81
C ASP A 92 22.65 35.90 -12.42
N GLY A 93 23.12 37.11 -12.11
CA GLY A 93 22.86 37.80 -10.85
C GLY A 93 23.55 37.17 -9.65
N ILE A 94 23.11 37.52 -8.44
CA ILE A 94 23.72 37.14 -7.15
C ILE A 94 23.59 35.65 -6.85
N LEU A 95 22.58 34.98 -7.45
CA LEU A 95 22.29 33.55 -7.29
C LEU A 95 22.85 32.70 -8.43
N LYS A 96 23.73 33.27 -9.29
CA LYS A 96 24.34 32.54 -10.40
C LYS A 96 25.00 31.24 -9.89
N GLY A 97 24.65 30.13 -10.57
CA GLY A 97 25.16 28.79 -10.20
C GLY A 97 24.25 28.05 -9.24
N LEU A 98 23.15 28.65 -8.80
CA LEU A 98 22.10 27.96 -8.03
C LEU A 98 21.11 27.30 -8.97
N TYR A 99 20.82 26.02 -8.71
CA TYR A 99 19.75 25.25 -9.33
C TYR A 99 18.77 24.80 -8.26
N LEU A 100 17.48 25.00 -8.49
CA LEU A 100 16.40 24.54 -7.62
C LEU A 100 15.45 23.66 -8.41
N ASN A 101 15.01 22.57 -7.81
CA ASN A 101 13.95 21.73 -8.33
C ASN A 101 13.03 21.27 -7.20
N GLY A 102 11.74 21.37 -7.42
CA GLY A 102 10.70 20.90 -6.51
C GLY A 102 9.68 20.09 -7.26
N SER A 103 9.31 18.93 -6.75
CA SER A 103 8.21 18.14 -7.30
C SER A 103 7.30 17.60 -6.21
N TYR A 104 6.02 17.56 -6.52
CA TYR A 104 5.02 16.89 -5.71
C TYR A 104 4.26 15.90 -6.58
N SER A 105 4.26 14.65 -6.15
CA SER A 105 3.57 13.56 -6.85
C SER A 105 2.62 12.86 -5.90
N PHE A 106 1.45 12.49 -6.38
CA PHE A 106 0.49 11.66 -5.66
C PHE A 106 -0.24 10.78 -6.65
N GLY A 107 -0.78 9.66 -6.17
CA GLY A 107 -1.53 8.77 -7.04
C GLY A 107 -1.96 7.50 -6.34
N GLN A 108 -2.87 6.83 -6.99
CA GLN A 108 -3.37 5.54 -6.55
C GLN A 108 -3.30 4.52 -7.69
N SER A 109 -3.03 3.30 -7.31
CA SER A 109 -3.14 2.13 -8.17
C SER A 109 -4.02 1.11 -7.45
N ARG A 110 -5.04 0.64 -8.12
CA ARG A 110 -5.99 -0.34 -7.60
C ARG A 110 -6.06 -1.51 -8.56
N GLY A 111 -6.06 -2.72 -8.01
CA GLY A 111 -6.08 -3.95 -8.81
C GLY A 111 -6.50 -5.15 -7.99
N VAL A 112 -6.65 -6.29 -8.63
CA VAL A 112 -7.04 -7.55 -7.96
C VAL A 112 -5.85 -8.20 -7.27
N THR A 113 -4.64 -7.99 -7.77
CA THR A 113 -3.39 -8.54 -7.21
C THR A 113 -2.25 -7.53 -7.34
N ASP A 114 -1.25 -7.66 -6.49
CA ASP A 114 0.00 -6.88 -6.58
C ASP A 114 1.03 -7.50 -7.53
N GLY A 115 0.85 -8.76 -7.92
CA GLY A 115 1.79 -9.45 -8.81
C GLY A 115 3.19 -9.63 -8.23
N THR A 116 3.33 -9.67 -6.91
CA THR A 116 4.62 -9.59 -6.21
C THR A 116 5.41 -10.91 -6.18
N SER A 117 4.80 -12.03 -6.57
CA SER A 117 5.44 -13.34 -6.55
C SER A 117 5.47 -13.98 -7.94
N SER A 118 6.58 -14.62 -8.30
CA SER A 118 6.70 -15.46 -9.49
C SER A 118 6.05 -16.85 -9.32
N VAL A 119 5.64 -17.21 -8.09
CA VAL A 119 4.97 -18.47 -7.78
C VAL A 119 3.48 -18.20 -7.58
N ALA A 120 2.64 -18.81 -8.42
CA ALA A 120 1.19 -18.58 -8.42
C ALA A 120 0.52 -18.85 -7.08
N THR A 121 0.90 -19.94 -6.40
CA THR A 121 0.39 -20.26 -5.06
C THR A 121 0.78 -19.22 -4.02
N SER A 122 2.00 -18.69 -4.07
CA SER A 122 2.44 -17.63 -3.15
C SER A 122 1.72 -16.31 -3.43
N ALA A 123 1.51 -15.97 -4.70
CA ALA A 123 0.76 -14.77 -5.08
C ALA A 123 -0.70 -14.82 -4.60
N TRP A 124 -1.31 -16.02 -4.58
CA TRP A 124 -2.64 -16.23 -4.01
C TRP A 124 -2.60 -16.19 -2.47
N LYS A 125 -1.70 -16.94 -1.83
CA LYS A 125 -1.60 -17.10 -0.37
C LYS A 125 -1.39 -15.79 0.39
N TYR A 126 -0.54 -14.93 -0.13
CA TYR A 126 -0.15 -13.69 0.55
C TYR A 126 -0.96 -12.47 0.12
N ARG A 127 -2.03 -12.68 -0.62
CA ARG A 127 -2.95 -11.61 -0.97
C ARG A 127 -3.96 -11.40 0.16
N ALA A 128 -3.89 -10.28 0.84
CA ALA A 128 -4.92 -9.88 1.79
C ALA A 128 -6.25 -9.68 1.06
N ALA A 129 -7.29 -10.39 1.49
CA ALA A 129 -8.62 -10.36 0.86
C ALA A 129 -9.70 -10.75 1.86
N LEU A 130 -10.95 -10.36 1.58
CA LEU A 130 -12.13 -10.90 2.25
C LEU A 130 -12.44 -12.30 1.70
N ASP A 131 -12.28 -12.46 0.39
CA ASP A 131 -12.44 -13.71 -0.34
C ASP A 131 -11.23 -13.91 -1.27
N GLY A 132 -10.36 -14.87 -0.94
CA GLY A 132 -9.14 -15.17 -1.69
C GLY A 132 -9.38 -15.56 -3.16
N ASN A 133 -10.57 -16.04 -3.52
CA ASN A 133 -10.93 -16.44 -4.87
C ASN A 133 -11.79 -15.41 -5.62
N ALA A 134 -12.14 -14.28 -4.99
CA ALA A 134 -12.88 -13.23 -5.66
C ALA A 134 -11.96 -12.25 -6.39
N GLU A 135 -12.49 -11.62 -7.44
CA GLU A 135 -11.85 -10.48 -8.10
C GLU A 135 -12.03 -9.20 -7.27
N GLU A 136 -11.54 -9.21 -6.04
CA GLU A 136 -11.62 -8.10 -5.11
C GLU A 136 -10.56 -7.05 -5.43
N VAL A 137 -11.01 -5.83 -5.70
CA VAL A 137 -10.14 -4.70 -6.03
C VAL A 137 -9.74 -3.96 -4.76
N GLY A 138 -8.46 -3.91 -4.47
CA GLY A 138 -7.88 -3.14 -3.37
C GLY A 138 -6.72 -2.27 -3.86
N TYR A 139 -6.13 -1.49 -2.97
CA TYR A 139 -4.91 -0.77 -3.31
C TYR A 139 -3.77 -1.75 -3.61
N THR A 140 -2.96 -1.40 -4.63
CA THR A 140 -1.72 -2.12 -4.92
C THR A 140 -0.54 -1.46 -4.22
N ALA A 141 0.60 -2.15 -4.15
CA ALA A 141 1.85 -1.61 -3.61
C ALA A 141 2.35 -0.36 -4.37
N GLY A 142 1.88 -0.13 -5.60
CA GLY A 142 2.18 1.07 -6.38
C GLY A 142 1.43 2.33 -5.95
N SER A 143 0.43 2.22 -5.07
CA SER A 143 -0.31 3.38 -4.57
C SER A 143 0.52 4.18 -3.57
N PHE A 144 0.55 5.50 -3.71
CA PHE A 144 1.19 6.38 -2.75
C PHE A 144 0.40 7.69 -2.54
N ASP A 145 0.34 8.15 -1.28
CA ASP A 145 -0.53 9.27 -0.88
C ASP A 145 0.10 10.65 -1.08
N GLY A 146 1.33 10.69 -1.49
CA GLY A 146 2.05 11.92 -1.76
C GLY A 146 3.55 11.78 -1.52
N ARG A 147 4.32 12.33 -2.45
CA ARG A 147 5.78 12.43 -2.33
C ARG A 147 6.20 13.83 -2.70
N LEU A 148 6.79 14.53 -1.75
CA LEU A 148 7.47 15.80 -1.98
C LEU A 148 8.97 15.52 -2.15
N LEU A 149 9.54 16.04 -3.22
CA LEU A 149 10.98 16.03 -3.47
C LEU A 149 11.42 17.47 -3.74
N LEU A 150 12.35 17.94 -2.94
CA LEU A 150 13.00 19.24 -3.13
C LEU A 150 14.49 18.99 -3.32
N SER A 151 15.09 19.61 -4.31
CA SER A 151 16.54 19.58 -4.48
C SER A 151 17.08 20.97 -4.79
N ALA A 152 18.25 21.24 -4.26
CA ALA A 152 19.01 22.43 -4.54
C ALA A 152 20.49 22.05 -4.79
N SER A 153 21.09 22.67 -5.77
CA SER A 153 22.54 22.57 -5.94
C SER A 153 23.14 23.95 -6.25
N TYR A 154 24.32 24.18 -5.71
CA TYR A 154 25.06 25.41 -5.95
C TYR A 154 26.51 25.10 -6.25
N THR A 155 27.03 25.65 -7.33
CA THR A 155 28.44 25.50 -7.70
C THR A 155 29.17 26.84 -7.59
N ALA A 156 30.08 26.89 -6.63
CA ALA A 156 31.03 28.01 -6.45
C ALA A 156 32.29 27.78 -7.29
N ASN A 157 32.49 28.59 -8.30
CA ASN A 157 33.72 28.60 -9.12
C ASN A 157 34.72 29.54 -8.48
N TRP A 158 35.71 29.01 -7.77
CA TRP A 158 36.77 29.78 -7.11
C TRP A 158 37.81 30.31 -8.10
N SER A 159 38.09 29.51 -9.12
CA SER A 159 39.04 29.86 -10.20
C SER A 159 38.74 29.00 -11.44
N LYS A 160 39.47 29.20 -12.52
CA LYS A 160 39.38 28.31 -13.69
C LYS A 160 39.83 26.88 -13.40
N TYR A 161 40.50 26.65 -12.27
CA TYR A 161 41.06 25.35 -11.89
C TYR A 161 40.34 24.70 -10.69
N ALA A 162 39.47 25.43 -10.00
CA ALA A 162 38.85 24.89 -8.81
C ALA A 162 37.37 25.31 -8.70
N ALA A 163 36.50 24.36 -8.41
CA ALA A 163 35.08 24.57 -8.14
C ALA A 163 34.63 23.68 -6.97
N THR A 164 33.68 24.17 -6.20
CA THR A 164 33.00 23.37 -5.16
C THR A 164 31.50 23.35 -5.42
N SER A 165 30.95 22.17 -5.45
CA SER A 165 29.52 21.95 -5.63
C SER A 165 28.91 21.47 -4.31
N PHE A 166 27.84 22.11 -3.91
CA PHE A 166 27.00 21.76 -2.77
C PHE A 166 25.68 21.24 -3.30
N GLY A 167 25.21 20.12 -2.78
CA GLY A 167 23.91 19.53 -3.10
C GLY A 167 23.10 19.29 -1.84
N LEU A 168 21.79 19.53 -1.94
CA LEU A 168 20.82 19.26 -0.91
C LEU A 168 19.61 18.58 -1.56
N ILE A 169 19.17 17.47 -0.97
CA ILE A 169 17.95 16.78 -1.38
C ILE A 169 17.12 16.56 -0.12
N TYR A 170 15.88 17.01 -0.17
CA TYR A 170 14.89 16.73 0.85
C TYR A 170 13.73 15.96 0.22
N GLN A 171 13.33 14.88 0.85
CA GLN A 171 12.14 14.13 0.47
C GLN A 171 11.25 13.83 1.66
N ARG A 172 9.95 13.92 1.41
CA ARG A 172 8.91 13.52 2.34
C ARG A 172 7.95 12.60 1.62
N TYR A 173 7.74 11.40 2.15
CA TYR A 173 6.91 10.37 1.53
C TYR A 173 6.36 9.39 2.56
N ARG A 174 5.36 8.61 2.19
CA ARG A 174 4.91 7.46 2.98
C ARG A 174 5.59 6.21 2.44
N PRO A 175 6.33 5.45 3.29
CA PRO A 175 7.18 4.35 2.81
C PRO A 175 6.41 3.21 2.18
N PHE A 176 5.26 2.84 2.77
CA PHE A 176 4.45 1.72 2.31
C PHE A 176 2.99 1.85 2.78
N ARG A 177 2.14 1.04 2.16
CA ARG A 177 0.78 0.73 2.59
C ARG A 177 0.73 -0.66 3.20
N TYR A 178 -0.25 -0.93 4.06
CA TYR A 178 -0.44 -2.23 4.68
C TYR A 178 -1.91 -2.54 4.90
N SER A 179 -2.19 -3.82 5.16
CA SER A 179 -3.53 -4.33 5.42
C SER A 179 -3.66 -4.73 6.88
N TYR A 180 -4.82 -4.51 7.47
CA TYR A 180 -5.17 -5.11 8.73
C TYR A 180 -5.81 -6.48 8.48
N CYS A 181 -5.16 -7.53 8.94
CA CYS A 181 -5.60 -8.92 8.79
C CYS A 181 -5.65 -9.60 10.16
N TYR A 182 -6.46 -10.64 10.26
CA TYR A 182 -6.41 -11.55 11.39
C TYR A 182 -5.10 -12.36 11.39
N ASN A 183 -4.57 -12.65 12.56
CA ASN A 183 -3.39 -13.53 12.71
C ASN A 183 -3.81 -15.00 12.78
N GLY A 184 -4.67 -15.43 11.88
CA GLY A 184 -5.19 -16.78 11.82
C GLY A 184 -5.83 -17.03 10.47
N ASP A 185 -6.47 -18.18 10.34
CA ASP A 185 -7.29 -18.54 9.20
C ASP A 185 -8.75 -18.30 9.60
N ALA A 186 -9.30 -17.16 9.22
CA ALA A 186 -10.66 -16.77 9.59
C ALA A 186 -11.71 -17.33 8.61
N ASN A 187 -11.32 -17.72 7.40
CA ASN A 187 -12.24 -18.17 6.37
C ASN A 187 -12.11 -19.68 6.04
N GLY A 188 -11.21 -20.41 6.71
CA GLY A 188 -11.02 -21.86 6.52
C GLY A 188 -10.29 -22.23 5.24
N ASP A 189 -9.56 -21.32 4.61
CA ASP A 189 -8.84 -21.58 3.37
C ASP A 189 -7.43 -22.19 3.56
N SER A 190 -7.08 -22.50 4.80
CA SER A 190 -5.79 -23.04 5.24
C SER A 190 -4.59 -22.06 5.07
N GLN A 191 -4.87 -20.78 4.96
CA GLN A 191 -3.85 -19.74 4.98
C GLN A 191 -3.99 -18.87 6.22
N PHE A 192 -2.88 -18.22 6.61
CA PHE A 192 -2.81 -17.40 7.81
C PHE A 192 -2.42 -15.96 7.43
N SER A 193 -2.95 -15.00 8.17
CA SER A 193 -2.59 -13.59 8.08
C SER A 193 -2.90 -12.92 6.73
N ASN A 194 -3.84 -13.46 5.97
CA ASN A 194 -4.32 -12.91 4.70
C ASN A 194 -5.80 -12.49 4.75
N ASP A 195 -6.53 -12.87 5.79
CA ASP A 195 -7.93 -12.51 5.98
C ASP A 195 -8.09 -11.09 6.49
N LEU A 196 -8.69 -10.20 5.71
CA LEU A 196 -8.93 -8.82 6.09
C LEU A 196 -9.80 -8.74 7.35
N MET A 197 -9.37 -7.95 8.32
CA MET A 197 -10.03 -7.81 9.61
C MET A 197 -11.33 -7.00 9.48
N TYR A 198 -12.39 -7.42 10.16
CA TYR A 198 -13.53 -6.60 10.40
C TYR A 198 -13.22 -5.54 11.48
N ILE A 199 -13.62 -4.30 11.26
CA ILE A 199 -13.38 -3.18 12.17
C ILE A 199 -14.68 -2.87 12.90
N PRO A 200 -14.86 -3.36 14.13
CA PRO A 200 -16.17 -3.24 14.80
C PRO A 200 -16.52 -1.80 15.13
N ALA A 201 -17.80 -1.47 14.96
CA ALA A 201 -18.33 -0.17 15.35
C ALA A 201 -18.55 -0.08 16.86
N ASN A 202 -18.94 -1.19 17.50
CA ASN A 202 -19.27 -1.27 18.91
C ASN A 202 -19.02 -2.67 19.49
N PHE A 203 -19.16 -2.81 20.81
CA PHE A 203 -18.92 -4.07 21.51
C PHE A 203 -19.92 -5.18 21.12
N ASP A 204 -21.18 -4.84 20.84
CA ASP A 204 -22.22 -5.83 20.53
C ASP A 204 -21.91 -6.64 19.26
N GLU A 205 -21.13 -6.06 18.33
CA GLU A 205 -20.72 -6.75 17.09
C GLU A 205 -19.68 -7.83 17.32
N VAL A 206 -18.93 -7.77 18.40
CA VAL A 206 -17.79 -8.67 18.65
C VAL A 206 -17.88 -9.46 19.93
N LYS A 207 -18.84 -9.19 20.82
CA LYS A 207 -18.95 -9.83 22.14
C LYS A 207 -19.01 -11.36 22.10
N ASP A 208 -19.55 -11.94 21.03
CA ASP A 208 -19.66 -13.39 20.90
C ASP A 208 -18.37 -14.05 20.36
N HIS A 209 -17.42 -13.25 19.88
CA HIS A 209 -16.18 -13.71 19.23
C HIS A 209 -14.93 -13.18 19.92
N LEU A 210 -15.03 -12.08 20.65
CA LEU A 210 -13.91 -11.46 21.33
C LEU A 210 -13.54 -12.28 22.58
N LEU A 211 -12.39 -12.92 22.52
CA LEU A 211 -11.83 -13.58 23.70
C LEU A 211 -11.09 -12.56 24.57
N PRO A 212 -11.13 -12.71 25.91
CA PRO A 212 -10.43 -11.78 26.79
C PRO A 212 -8.90 -11.80 26.60
N GLY A 213 -8.32 -12.92 26.14
CA GLY A 213 -6.87 -13.05 25.97
C GLY A 213 -6.13 -12.84 27.27
N ASP A 214 -5.24 -11.85 27.30
CA ASP A 214 -4.47 -11.45 28.49
C ASP A 214 -5.19 -10.41 29.38
N PHE A 215 -6.45 -10.07 29.08
CA PHE A 215 -7.27 -9.13 29.86
C PHE A 215 -8.16 -9.89 30.86
N ASP A 216 -8.57 -9.19 31.92
CA ASP A 216 -9.40 -9.77 32.99
C ASP A 216 -10.83 -10.08 32.51
N SER A 217 -11.33 -9.37 31.51
CA SER A 217 -12.66 -9.54 30.96
C SER A 217 -12.74 -9.22 29.46
N GLN A 218 -13.84 -9.65 28.81
CA GLN A 218 -14.12 -9.24 27.42
C GLN A 218 -14.30 -7.73 27.28
N GLU A 219 -14.90 -7.09 28.28
CA GLU A 219 -15.07 -5.64 28.30
C GLU A 219 -13.74 -4.91 28.36
N ASP A 220 -12.75 -5.43 29.09
CA ASP A 220 -11.41 -4.82 29.13
C ASP A 220 -10.64 -5.06 27.83
N ALA A 221 -10.77 -6.25 27.23
CA ALA A 221 -10.26 -6.52 25.89
C ALA A 221 -10.87 -5.56 24.85
N TRP A 222 -12.19 -5.35 24.94
CA TRP A 222 -12.88 -4.37 24.06
C TRP A 222 -12.40 -2.94 24.29
N LYS A 223 -12.24 -2.48 25.54
CA LYS A 223 -11.71 -1.14 25.81
C LYS A 223 -10.36 -0.93 25.16
N ALA A 224 -9.46 -1.91 25.27
CA ALA A 224 -8.14 -1.85 24.66
C ALA A 224 -8.23 -1.82 23.10
N MET A 225 -9.04 -2.70 22.53
CA MET A 225 -9.31 -2.74 21.09
C MET A 225 -9.93 -1.44 20.58
N ASN A 226 -10.94 -0.92 21.28
CA ASN A 226 -11.60 0.33 20.92
C ASN A 226 -10.65 1.52 20.98
N ALA A 227 -9.80 1.60 22.02
CA ALA A 227 -8.80 2.66 22.13
C ALA A 227 -7.77 2.57 20.99
N PHE A 228 -7.37 1.36 20.58
CA PHE A 228 -6.50 1.16 19.42
C PHE A 228 -7.18 1.62 18.12
N ILE A 229 -8.45 1.26 17.90
CA ILE A 229 -9.20 1.69 16.73
C ILE A 229 -9.35 3.22 16.69
N GLU A 230 -9.64 3.85 17.84
CA GLU A 230 -9.82 5.31 17.91
C GLU A 230 -8.56 6.10 17.56
N GLN A 231 -7.39 5.63 18.00
CA GLN A 231 -6.12 6.33 17.74
C GLN A 231 -5.57 6.10 16.33
N ASP A 232 -5.99 5.05 15.63
CA ASP A 232 -5.50 4.75 14.29
C ASP A 232 -6.23 5.57 13.22
N PRO A 233 -5.51 6.31 12.35
CA PRO A 233 -6.12 7.19 11.35
C PRO A 233 -6.94 6.47 10.27
N TYR A 234 -6.69 5.17 10.04
CA TYR A 234 -7.43 4.35 9.10
C TYR A 234 -8.62 3.68 9.80
N LEU A 235 -8.37 2.92 10.88
CA LEU A 235 -9.39 2.14 11.55
C LEU A 235 -10.55 3.00 12.08
N SER A 236 -10.24 4.18 12.64
CA SER A 236 -11.25 5.10 13.16
C SER A 236 -12.28 5.57 12.13
N LYS A 237 -11.95 5.53 10.84
CA LYS A 237 -12.81 5.96 9.73
C LYS A 237 -13.57 4.82 9.05
N HIS A 238 -13.22 3.57 9.36
CA HIS A 238 -13.78 2.38 8.71
C HIS A 238 -14.48 1.44 9.70
N ARG A 239 -15.02 2.01 10.79
CA ARG A 239 -15.82 1.25 11.76
C ARG A 239 -17.07 0.68 11.09
N GLY A 240 -17.39 -0.58 11.39
CA GLY A 240 -18.52 -1.30 10.80
C GLY A 240 -18.22 -1.88 9.41
N GLU A 241 -16.95 -1.87 8.98
CA GLU A 241 -16.54 -2.35 7.66
C GLU A 241 -15.36 -3.32 7.78
N TYR A 242 -15.14 -4.12 6.74
CA TYR A 242 -13.88 -4.85 6.61
C TYR A 242 -12.76 -3.92 6.19
N ALA A 243 -11.56 -4.17 6.71
CA ALA A 243 -10.37 -3.49 6.26
C ALA A 243 -10.16 -3.74 4.76
N GLU A 244 -9.64 -2.74 4.06
CA GLU A 244 -9.30 -2.85 2.65
C GLU A 244 -7.83 -3.29 2.48
N ARG A 245 -7.56 -4.10 1.46
CA ARG A 245 -6.17 -4.45 1.11
C ARG A 245 -5.34 -3.20 0.86
N ASN A 246 -4.21 -3.09 1.57
CA ASN A 246 -3.33 -1.92 1.53
C ASN A 246 -4.07 -0.60 1.82
N GLY A 247 -5.17 -0.64 2.60
CA GLY A 247 -5.96 0.53 2.94
C GLY A 247 -5.25 1.48 3.89
N ALA A 248 -4.53 0.93 4.87
CA ALA A 248 -3.76 1.71 5.82
C ALA A 248 -2.42 2.16 5.24
N VAL A 249 -1.88 3.26 5.75
CA VAL A 249 -0.65 3.89 5.27
C VAL A 249 0.30 4.18 6.42
N ALA A 250 1.59 3.92 6.20
CA ALA A 250 2.63 4.25 7.17
C ALA A 250 2.72 5.77 7.40
N PRO A 251 3.22 6.21 8.56
CA PRO A 251 3.54 7.61 8.81
C PRO A 251 4.49 8.19 7.77
N PHE A 252 4.50 9.52 7.64
CA PHE A 252 5.45 10.19 6.76
C PHE A 252 6.89 9.99 7.24
N ALA A 253 7.74 9.54 6.33
CA ALA A 253 9.18 9.60 6.46
C ALA A 253 9.70 10.91 5.86
N ASN A 254 10.73 11.48 6.50
CA ASN A 254 11.44 12.64 6.01
C ASN A 254 12.93 12.27 5.91
N GLN A 255 13.53 12.59 4.78
CA GLN A 255 14.95 12.34 4.54
C GLN A 255 15.60 13.60 4.00
N LEU A 256 16.77 13.92 4.51
CA LEU A 256 17.59 15.05 4.08
C LEU A 256 18.99 14.53 3.76
N ASP A 257 19.41 14.69 2.52
CA ASP A 257 20.74 14.31 2.05
C ASP A 257 21.53 15.58 1.69
N LEU A 258 22.77 15.64 2.14
CA LEU A 258 23.72 16.71 1.85
C LEU A 258 24.91 16.12 1.12
N SER A 259 25.38 16.81 0.10
CA SER A 259 26.60 16.43 -0.63
C SER A 259 27.48 17.65 -0.84
N VAL A 260 28.79 17.42 -0.76
CA VAL A 260 29.81 18.41 -1.10
C VAL A 260 30.86 17.72 -1.97
N SER A 261 31.13 18.29 -3.14
CA SER A 261 32.21 17.84 -4.00
C SER A 261 33.13 19.00 -4.37
N HIS A 262 34.42 18.74 -4.47
CA HIS A 262 35.41 19.73 -4.89
C HIS A 262 36.21 19.21 -6.09
N ASP A 263 36.15 19.95 -7.17
CA ASP A 263 36.83 19.62 -8.43
C ASP A 263 38.09 20.47 -8.54
N ILE A 264 39.23 19.82 -8.84
CA ILE A 264 40.51 20.43 -9.17
C ILE A 264 40.82 20.00 -10.63
N LYS A 265 41.00 20.98 -11.52
CA LYS A 265 41.25 20.78 -12.93
C LYS A 265 42.72 20.98 -13.27
#